data_c1cee66668c5e9c6fbe7f6300e9df7be
#
_entry.id   c1cee66668c5e9c6fbe7f6300e9df7be
#
_cell.length_a   1.000
_cell.length_b   1.000
_cell.length_c   1.000
_cell.angle_alpha   90.00
_cell.angle_beta   90.00
_cell.angle_gamma   90.00
#
_symmetry.space_group_name_H-M   'P 1'
#
loop_
_entity.id
_entity.type
_entity.pdbx_description
1 polymer ?
#
loop_
_entity_poly.entity_id
_entity_poly.type
_entity_poly.pdbx_seq_one_letter_code
_entity_poly.pdbx_strand_id
1 'polypeptide(L)'
;MIVGMDFGTTNSGMALYDGRDVRRLPLDPSNENPRIARTALYVTNEQDIYIGREAIDRYFEHNVGRPVKLQKVWVGEVEVIADKVYFVQDAYVWADVMSPGRLFLSFKTNLRDHEYTGTVIGQYFYPLESLVALYMTVTRRRAQAILGQELREVVLGRPVRFAEDPEHDRLAQERLLRGAFQAGYERVYLQREPVAAAYHYASLADSPQNIMVFDFGGGTLDITLMRLGDGARQVLATGGVPIAGDVFDQKLVRNKLPRHFGEGSKYGPRKLPAPRWIYDTFSNWQTILDLQTPENRRMLQEIEQTAQRPREIRALRSLVSNNYGLQMFDTVEKTKRHLSERFGGMIRLSGPQFDVMELVTRREFENIIRPEYVRIEREVDATLAASGLRAEQVDAVIRTGGSAEIPLFQQMLRSKFGGDRVHSVDTFGSVTAGLSIIARG
;
A
#
# COMPACT_ATOMS: atom_id res chain seq x y z
N MET A 1 16.59 -23.24 -9.67
CA MET A 1 16.15 -22.07 -10.48
C MET A 1 16.02 -20.90 -9.54
N ILE A 2 16.46 -19.71 -9.94
CA ILE A 2 16.35 -18.46 -9.18
C ILE A 2 15.39 -17.50 -9.89
N VAL A 3 14.56 -16.78 -9.13
CA VAL A 3 13.60 -15.80 -9.65
C VAL A 3 13.80 -14.46 -8.98
N GLY A 4 13.40 -13.39 -9.65
CA GLY A 4 13.27 -12.07 -9.03
C GLY A 4 11.87 -11.89 -8.46
N MET A 5 11.77 -11.45 -7.21
CA MET A 5 10.51 -11.14 -6.53
C MET A 5 10.51 -9.72 -6.00
N ASP A 6 9.56 -8.94 -6.44
CA ASP A 6 9.19 -7.67 -5.83
C ASP A 6 8.05 -7.91 -4.84
N PHE A 7 8.34 -7.70 -3.56
CA PHE A 7 7.34 -7.70 -2.49
C PHE A 7 7.02 -6.25 -2.13
N GLY A 8 6.14 -5.64 -2.91
CA GLY A 8 5.74 -4.24 -2.72
C GLY A 8 4.70 -4.03 -1.63
N THR A 9 4.50 -2.78 -1.21
CA THR A 9 3.49 -2.41 -0.20
C THR A 9 2.06 -2.73 -0.69
N THR A 10 1.74 -2.35 -1.92
CA THR A 10 0.38 -2.49 -2.49
C THR A 10 0.28 -3.64 -3.47
N ASN A 11 1.32 -3.83 -4.28
CA ASN A 11 1.38 -4.87 -5.29
C ASN A 11 2.72 -5.59 -5.22
N SER A 12 2.69 -6.87 -5.57
CA SER A 12 3.86 -7.75 -5.63
C SER A 12 3.94 -8.40 -6.99
N GLY A 13 5.12 -8.86 -7.37
CA GLY A 13 5.32 -9.56 -8.63
C GLY A 13 6.50 -10.52 -8.56
N MET A 14 6.53 -11.47 -9.50
CA MET A 14 7.64 -12.38 -9.66
C MET A 14 7.94 -12.58 -11.13
N ALA A 15 9.21 -12.63 -11.49
CA ALA A 15 9.65 -12.88 -12.85
C ALA A 15 10.84 -13.84 -12.92
N LEU A 16 10.95 -14.48 -14.07
CA LEU A 16 12.10 -15.26 -14.47
C LEU A 16 12.73 -14.61 -15.70
N TYR A 17 14.06 -14.52 -15.73
CA TYR A 17 14.84 -14.16 -16.90
C TYR A 17 15.53 -15.40 -17.46
N ASP A 18 15.30 -15.72 -18.73
CA ASP A 18 15.87 -16.90 -19.40
C ASP A 18 17.24 -16.66 -20.06
N GLY A 19 17.66 -15.40 -20.13
CA GLY A 19 18.87 -14.92 -20.80
C GLY A 19 18.60 -14.10 -22.04
N ARG A 20 17.33 -14.03 -22.46
CA ARG A 20 16.85 -13.19 -23.57
C ARG A 20 15.65 -12.36 -23.13
N ASP A 21 14.65 -13.04 -22.60
CA ASP A 21 13.35 -12.43 -22.27
C ASP A 21 13.03 -12.52 -20.78
N VAL A 22 12.36 -11.49 -20.28
CA VAL A 22 11.79 -11.48 -18.94
C VAL A 22 10.36 -12.01 -19.00
N ARG A 23 10.12 -13.13 -18.33
CA ARG A 23 8.80 -13.74 -18.17
C ARG A 23 8.22 -13.40 -16.81
N ARG A 24 7.26 -12.47 -16.75
CA ARG A 24 6.49 -12.20 -15.51
C ARG A 24 5.42 -13.26 -15.30
N LEU A 25 5.29 -13.72 -14.05
CA LEU A 25 4.42 -14.82 -13.69
C LEU A 25 3.01 -14.31 -13.30
N PRO A 26 1.94 -14.92 -13.80
CA PRO A 26 0.56 -14.56 -13.46
C PRO A 26 0.17 -15.16 -12.09
N LEU A 27 0.59 -14.50 -11.00
CA LEU A 27 0.42 -14.99 -9.62
C LEU A 27 -0.96 -14.69 -9.01
N ASP A 28 -1.72 -13.76 -9.59
CA ASP A 28 -3.02 -13.33 -9.06
C ASP A 28 -4.10 -13.43 -10.17
N PRO A 29 -4.62 -14.63 -10.41
CA PRO A 29 -5.57 -14.87 -11.51
C PRO A 29 -6.90 -14.11 -11.35
N SER A 30 -7.24 -13.69 -10.13
CA SER A 30 -8.45 -12.91 -9.84
C SER A 30 -8.27 -11.41 -10.07
N ASN A 31 -7.04 -10.94 -10.29
CA ASN A 31 -6.79 -9.53 -10.56
C ASN A 31 -7.00 -9.20 -12.05
N GLU A 32 -7.37 -7.97 -12.37
CA GLU A 32 -7.52 -7.46 -13.76
C GLU A 32 -6.28 -7.74 -14.61
N ASN A 33 -5.09 -7.56 -14.02
CA ASN A 33 -3.84 -8.02 -14.60
C ASN A 33 -3.24 -9.13 -13.72
N PRO A 34 -3.32 -10.40 -14.13
CA PRO A 34 -2.84 -11.54 -13.33
C PRO A 34 -1.33 -11.49 -13.00
N ARG A 35 -0.55 -10.72 -13.75
CA ARG A 35 0.90 -10.56 -13.51
C ARG A 35 1.23 -9.56 -12.40
N ILE A 36 0.23 -8.88 -11.86
CA ILE A 36 0.32 -7.96 -10.73
C ILE A 36 -0.48 -8.57 -9.59
N ALA A 37 0.19 -9.09 -8.57
CA ALA A 37 -0.48 -9.63 -7.41
C ALA A 37 -0.70 -8.52 -6.37
N ARG A 38 -1.94 -8.36 -5.87
CA ARG A 38 -2.18 -7.45 -4.72
C ARG A 38 -1.43 -7.99 -3.51
N THR A 39 -0.72 -7.13 -2.79
CA THR A 39 -0.10 -7.46 -1.50
C THR A 39 -1.18 -7.46 -0.42
N ALA A 40 -2.07 -8.43 -0.53
CA ALA A 40 -3.20 -8.66 0.37
C ALA A 40 -3.16 -10.12 0.83
N LEU A 41 -3.37 -10.34 2.12
CA LEU A 41 -3.43 -11.65 2.76
C LEU A 41 -4.69 -11.71 3.62
N TYR A 42 -5.57 -12.70 3.39
CA TYR A 42 -6.71 -12.99 4.23
C TYR A 42 -6.55 -14.38 4.83
N VAL A 43 -6.59 -14.45 6.14
CA VAL A 43 -6.52 -15.71 6.89
C VAL A 43 -7.80 -15.87 7.69
N THR A 44 -8.51 -16.98 7.49
CA THR A 44 -9.73 -17.29 8.23
C THR A 44 -9.40 -17.88 9.61
N ASN A 45 -10.38 -17.91 10.49
CA ASN A 45 -10.24 -18.56 11.80
C ASN A 45 -10.02 -20.08 11.66
N GLU A 46 -10.48 -20.67 10.56
CA GLU A 46 -10.30 -22.08 10.15
C GLU A 46 -8.93 -22.31 9.48
N GLN A 47 -8.08 -21.29 9.38
CA GLN A 47 -6.75 -21.33 8.81
C GLN A 47 -6.70 -21.42 7.28
N ASP A 48 -7.79 -21.11 6.58
CA ASP A 48 -7.75 -20.92 5.13
C ASP A 48 -6.98 -19.65 4.79
N ILE A 49 -6.12 -19.75 3.77
CA ILE A 49 -5.21 -18.67 3.38
C ILE A 49 -5.51 -18.24 1.95
N TYR A 50 -5.87 -16.99 1.78
CA TYR A 50 -6.10 -16.34 0.48
C TYR A 50 -5.13 -15.17 0.30
N ILE A 51 -4.62 -14.98 -0.92
CA ILE A 51 -3.73 -13.85 -1.26
C ILE A 51 -4.23 -13.12 -2.50
N GLY A 52 -3.74 -11.90 -2.67
CA GLY A 52 -4.04 -11.12 -3.85
C GLY A 52 -5.46 -10.56 -3.87
N ARG A 53 -6.02 -10.43 -5.04
CA ARG A 53 -7.41 -9.95 -5.23
C ARG A 53 -8.41 -10.92 -4.59
N GLU A 54 -8.15 -12.21 -4.68
CA GLU A 54 -8.97 -13.23 -4.04
C GLU A 54 -9.13 -13.01 -2.52
N ALA A 55 -8.05 -12.61 -1.84
CA ALA A 55 -8.09 -12.30 -0.41
C ALA A 55 -9.08 -11.17 -0.09
N ILE A 56 -9.11 -10.14 -0.91
CA ILE A 56 -10.01 -8.98 -0.75
C ILE A 56 -11.46 -9.39 -1.03
N ASP A 57 -11.70 -10.16 -2.09
CA ASP A 57 -13.04 -10.58 -2.49
C ASP A 57 -13.64 -11.54 -1.45
N ARG A 58 -12.86 -12.51 -0.96
CA ARG A 58 -13.27 -13.40 0.13
C ARG A 58 -13.53 -12.65 1.44
N TYR A 59 -12.71 -11.67 1.75
CA TYR A 59 -12.97 -10.82 2.90
C TYR A 59 -14.29 -10.07 2.75
N PHE A 60 -14.61 -9.54 1.57
CA PHE A 60 -15.89 -8.87 1.33
C PHE A 60 -17.07 -9.84 1.47
N GLU A 61 -17.00 -11.03 0.88
CA GLU A 61 -18.02 -12.06 1.02
C GLU A 61 -18.30 -12.41 2.49
N HIS A 62 -17.27 -12.54 3.29
CA HIS A 62 -17.38 -12.97 4.68
C HIS A 62 -17.70 -11.83 5.66
N ASN A 63 -17.37 -10.58 5.33
CA ASN A 63 -17.35 -9.50 6.32
C ASN A 63 -18.27 -8.32 6.00
N VAL A 64 -18.57 -8.03 4.74
CA VAL A 64 -19.44 -6.91 4.37
C VAL A 64 -20.90 -7.26 4.67
N GLY A 65 -21.61 -6.30 5.28
CA GLY A 65 -23.02 -6.46 5.63
C GLY A 65 -23.29 -7.16 6.98
N ARG A 66 -22.26 -7.72 7.64
CA ARG A 66 -22.43 -8.31 8.97
C ARG A 66 -22.20 -7.28 10.09
N PRO A 67 -22.82 -7.46 11.25
CA PRO A 67 -22.51 -6.63 12.42
C PRO A 67 -21.09 -6.87 12.92
N VAL A 68 -20.47 -5.81 13.43
CA VAL A 68 -19.15 -5.85 14.05
C VAL A 68 -19.28 -5.80 15.56
N LYS A 69 -18.50 -6.60 16.27
CA LYS A 69 -18.43 -6.62 17.74
C LYS A 69 -16.97 -6.46 18.17
N LEU A 70 -16.57 -5.23 18.44
CA LEU A 70 -15.24 -4.97 18.98
C LEU A 70 -15.17 -5.35 20.46
N GLN A 71 -14.13 -6.09 20.82
CA GLN A 71 -13.74 -6.41 22.18
C GLN A 71 -12.23 -6.20 22.35
N LYS A 72 -11.82 -5.85 23.56
CA LYS A 72 -10.39 -5.86 23.93
C LYS A 72 -9.94 -7.30 24.04
N VAL A 73 -8.99 -7.68 23.18
CA VAL A 73 -8.36 -9.01 23.18
C VAL A 73 -6.94 -8.84 23.67
N TRP A 74 -6.54 -9.67 24.62
CA TRP A 74 -5.17 -9.75 25.08
C TRP A 74 -4.28 -10.31 23.95
N VAL A 75 -3.16 -9.64 23.66
CA VAL A 75 -2.25 -10.02 22.57
C VAL A 75 -0.84 -10.35 23.04
N GLY A 76 -0.61 -10.32 24.34
CA GLY A 76 0.67 -10.62 24.95
C GLY A 76 1.06 -9.61 26.02
N GLU A 77 2.29 -9.72 26.45
CA GLU A 77 2.93 -8.81 27.39
C GLU A 77 3.91 -7.91 26.65
N VAL A 78 3.93 -6.62 26.98
CA VAL A 78 4.89 -5.65 26.45
C VAL A 78 5.83 -5.23 27.56
N GLU A 79 7.12 -5.33 27.29
CA GLU A 79 8.15 -4.81 28.18
C GLU A 79 8.21 -3.29 28.06
N VAL A 80 7.94 -2.57 29.13
CA VAL A 80 8.00 -1.12 29.17
C VAL A 80 9.17 -0.69 30.04
N ILE A 81 10.06 0.10 29.47
CA ILE A 81 11.19 0.72 30.17
C ILE A 81 10.86 2.21 30.30
N ALA A 82 10.50 2.64 31.51
CA ALA A 82 10.29 4.05 31.82
C ALA A 82 11.15 4.45 33.03
N ASP A 83 11.92 5.51 32.91
CA ASP A 83 12.76 6.07 33.96
C ASP A 83 13.63 5.07 34.75
N LYS A 84 14.22 4.07 34.08
CA LYS A 84 15.01 2.97 34.65
C LYS A 84 14.20 1.93 35.42
N VAL A 85 12.89 1.96 35.33
CA VAL A 85 12.02 0.92 35.88
C VAL A 85 11.59 0.01 34.73
N TYR A 86 11.87 -1.29 34.92
CA TYR A 86 11.44 -2.36 34.02
C TYR A 86 10.15 -2.95 34.56
N PHE A 87 9.10 -2.93 33.77
CA PHE A 87 7.85 -3.64 34.10
C PHE A 87 7.24 -4.23 32.84
N VAL A 88 6.54 -5.33 33.07
CA VAL A 88 5.78 -6.04 32.03
C VAL A 88 4.33 -5.61 32.16
N GLN A 89 3.73 -5.19 31.06
CA GLN A 89 2.33 -4.79 31.02
C GLN A 89 1.58 -5.62 29.97
N ASP A 90 0.39 -6.08 30.33
CA ASP A 90 -0.52 -6.74 29.39
C ASP A 90 -0.90 -5.80 28.24
N ALA A 91 -0.68 -6.25 27.02
CA ALA A 91 -1.08 -5.54 25.80
C ALA A 91 -2.46 -6.03 25.33
N TYR A 92 -3.36 -5.08 25.08
CA TYR A 92 -4.70 -5.35 24.56
C TYR A 92 -4.91 -4.58 23.27
N VAL A 93 -5.53 -5.24 22.28
CA VAL A 93 -6.00 -4.59 21.05
C VAL A 93 -7.50 -4.73 20.89
N TRP A 94 -8.12 -3.74 20.27
CA TRP A 94 -9.51 -3.87 19.86
C TRP A 94 -9.59 -4.80 18.63
N ALA A 95 -10.28 -5.90 18.77
CA ALA A 95 -10.51 -6.85 17.69
C ALA A 95 -11.99 -7.12 17.49
N ASP A 96 -12.41 -7.30 16.25
CA ASP A 96 -13.75 -7.76 15.95
C ASP A 96 -13.84 -9.27 16.18
N VAL A 97 -14.39 -9.65 17.33
CA VAL A 97 -14.48 -11.05 17.76
C VAL A 97 -15.51 -11.87 16.97
N MET A 98 -16.32 -11.23 16.13
CA MET A 98 -17.23 -11.92 15.21
C MET A 98 -16.64 -12.04 13.80
N SER A 99 -15.44 -11.53 13.56
CA SER A 99 -14.80 -11.66 12.25
C SER A 99 -14.43 -13.12 11.98
N PRO A 100 -14.84 -13.69 10.83
CA PRO A 100 -14.44 -15.05 10.46
C PRO A 100 -12.97 -15.16 10.05
N GLY A 101 -12.22 -14.06 10.04
CA GLY A 101 -10.81 -14.01 9.72
C GLY A 101 -10.27 -12.59 9.69
N ARG A 102 -8.98 -12.42 9.38
CA ARG A 102 -8.31 -11.12 9.30
C ARG A 102 -7.70 -10.87 7.94
N LEU A 103 -7.98 -9.68 7.40
CA LEU A 103 -7.36 -9.18 6.17
C LEU A 103 -6.20 -8.27 6.51
N PHE A 104 -5.09 -8.48 5.85
CA PHE A 104 -3.87 -7.67 5.92
C PHE A 104 -3.63 -7.02 4.58
N LEU A 105 -3.59 -5.70 4.57
CA LEU A 105 -3.21 -4.86 3.45
C LEU A 105 -1.97 -4.07 3.83
N SER A 106 -1.11 -3.78 2.85
CA SER A 106 0.07 -2.92 3.04
C SER A 106 0.98 -3.34 4.22
N PHE A 107 0.94 -4.60 4.64
CA PHE A 107 1.63 -5.10 5.83
C PHE A 107 3.16 -5.08 5.72
N LYS A 108 3.72 -4.84 4.53
CA LYS A 108 5.15 -4.52 4.35
C LYS A 108 5.56 -3.28 5.16
N THR A 109 4.67 -2.30 5.32
CA THR A 109 4.97 -1.07 6.09
C THR A 109 5.21 -1.34 7.57
N ASN A 110 4.59 -2.39 8.12
CA ASN A 110 4.72 -2.77 9.52
C ASN A 110 6.05 -3.46 9.83
N LEU A 111 6.84 -3.85 8.81
CA LEU A 111 8.14 -4.49 9.03
C LEU A 111 9.08 -3.63 9.88
N ARG A 112 9.01 -2.31 9.75
CA ARG A 112 9.84 -1.33 10.48
C ARG A 112 9.30 -0.98 11.87
N ASP A 113 8.06 -1.39 12.18
CA ASP A 113 7.42 -1.05 13.44
C ASP A 113 7.80 -2.10 14.50
N HIS A 114 8.62 -1.69 15.48
CA HIS A 114 9.08 -2.58 16.55
C HIS A 114 7.97 -2.89 17.57
N GLU A 115 6.95 -2.02 17.69
CA GLU A 115 5.81 -2.26 18.57
C GLU A 115 4.83 -3.29 17.98
N TYR A 116 4.78 -3.40 16.65
CA TYR A 116 3.93 -4.39 15.99
C TYR A 116 4.66 -5.73 15.85
N THR A 117 4.46 -6.62 16.82
CA THR A 117 5.09 -7.95 16.84
C THR A 117 4.31 -9.00 16.07
N GLY A 118 2.99 -8.86 15.95
CA GLY A 118 2.13 -9.82 15.28
C GLY A 118 0.65 -9.62 15.61
N THR A 119 -0.14 -10.64 15.39
CA THR A 119 -1.59 -10.60 15.59
C THR A 119 -2.16 -11.97 15.93
N VAL A 120 -3.36 -11.99 16.53
CA VAL A 120 -4.13 -13.20 16.79
C VAL A 120 -5.17 -13.40 15.68
N ILE A 121 -5.25 -14.61 15.13
CA ILE A 121 -6.27 -15.04 14.18
C ILE A 121 -6.87 -16.34 14.71
N GLY A 122 -8.17 -16.33 15.01
CA GLY A 122 -8.79 -17.42 15.75
C GLY A 122 -8.15 -17.61 17.11
N GLN A 123 -7.49 -18.74 17.31
CA GLN A 123 -6.79 -19.09 18.57
C GLN A 123 -5.26 -18.99 18.46
N TYR A 124 -4.73 -18.59 17.31
CA TYR A 124 -3.28 -18.65 17.02
C TYR A 124 -2.69 -17.26 16.91
N PHE A 125 -1.53 -17.07 17.53
CA PHE A 125 -0.71 -15.88 17.36
C PHE A 125 0.18 -16.03 16.13
N TYR A 126 0.15 -15.05 15.26
CA TYR A 126 0.99 -14.94 14.05
C TYR A 126 1.96 -13.79 14.21
N PRO A 127 3.27 -14.06 14.37
CA PRO A 127 4.29 -13.04 14.20
C PRO A 127 4.20 -12.38 12.82
N LEU A 128 4.62 -11.13 12.71
CA LEU A 128 4.54 -10.39 11.44
C LEU A 128 5.31 -11.09 10.31
N GLU A 129 6.50 -11.62 10.62
CA GLU A 129 7.29 -12.40 9.67
C GLU A 129 6.59 -13.68 9.19
N SER A 130 5.74 -14.28 10.02
CA SER A 130 4.93 -15.44 9.59
C SER A 130 3.80 -15.02 8.64
N LEU A 131 3.21 -13.83 8.80
CA LEU A 131 2.26 -13.30 7.82
C LEU A 131 2.92 -13.05 6.46
N VAL A 132 4.14 -12.50 6.46
CA VAL A 132 4.95 -12.36 5.24
C VAL A 132 5.26 -13.72 4.63
N ALA A 133 5.62 -14.70 5.47
CA ALA A 133 5.90 -16.08 5.04
C ALA A 133 4.67 -16.74 4.40
N LEU A 134 3.47 -16.56 4.95
CA LEU A 134 2.23 -17.10 4.37
C LEU A 134 2.01 -16.57 2.95
N TYR A 135 2.11 -15.23 2.79
CA TYR A 135 1.97 -14.61 1.47
C TYR A 135 3.03 -15.12 0.48
N MET A 136 4.30 -15.15 0.89
CA MET A 136 5.40 -15.63 0.05
C MET A 136 5.30 -17.14 -0.26
N THR A 137 4.80 -17.96 0.68
CA THR A 137 4.58 -19.39 0.46
C THR A 137 3.56 -19.63 -0.66
N VAL A 138 2.43 -18.91 -0.63
CA VAL A 138 1.39 -19.07 -1.66
C VAL A 138 1.91 -18.56 -3.01
N THR A 139 2.58 -17.41 -3.06
CA THR A 139 3.15 -16.88 -4.31
C THR A 139 4.22 -17.82 -4.87
N ARG A 140 5.09 -18.37 -4.01
CA ARG A 140 6.11 -19.37 -4.40
C ARG A 140 5.47 -20.63 -4.98
N ARG A 141 4.45 -21.19 -4.33
CA ARG A 141 3.72 -22.39 -4.81
C ARG A 141 3.06 -22.14 -6.16
N ARG A 142 2.40 -20.98 -6.33
CA ARG A 142 1.80 -20.59 -7.63
C ARG A 142 2.88 -20.48 -8.71
N ALA A 143 4.01 -19.84 -8.40
CA ALA A 143 5.14 -19.73 -9.33
C ALA A 143 5.73 -21.11 -9.70
N GLN A 144 5.92 -22.01 -8.73
CA GLN A 144 6.38 -23.38 -8.97
C GLN A 144 5.43 -24.17 -9.88
N ALA A 145 4.11 -24.04 -9.66
CA ALA A 145 3.11 -24.66 -10.53
C ALA A 145 3.16 -24.14 -11.98
N ILE A 146 3.38 -22.83 -12.17
CA ILE A 146 3.50 -22.20 -13.50
C ILE A 146 4.80 -22.60 -14.21
N LEU A 147 5.89 -22.74 -13.45
CA LEU A 147 7.22 -23.03 -13.99
C LEU A 147 7.50 -24.54 -14.11
N GLY A 148 6.75 -25.38 -13.42
CA GLY A 148 6.96 -26.83 -13.35
C GLY A 148 8.25 -27.23 -12.60
N GLN A 149 8.80 -26.34 -11.77
CA GLN A 149 10.08 -26.54 -11.07
C GLN A 149 10.04 -25.94 -9.65
N GLU A 150 10.88 -26.52 -8.78
CA GLU A 150 11.08 -26.01 -7.43
C GLU A 150 11.85 -24.69 -7.43
N LEU A 151 11.38 -23.75 -6.63
CA LEU A 151 12.03 -22.46 -6.39
C LEU A 151 12.67 -22.47 -4.99
N ARG A 152 13.99 -22.61 -4.93
CA ARG A 152 14.76 -22.60 -3.70
C ARG A 152 15.49 -21.29 -3.45
N GLU A 153 15.65 -20.50 -4.49
CA GLU A 153 16.41 -19.26 -4.46
C GLU A 153 15.57 -18.09 -5.00
N VAL A 154 15.77 -16.92 -4.42
CA VAL A 154 15.08 -15.71 -4.81
C VAL A 154 15.99 -14.49 -4.69
N VAL A 155 15.94 -13.59 -5.68
CA VAL A 155 16.41 -12.21 -5.52
C VAL A 155 15.20 -11.37 -5.12
N LEU A 156 15.20 -10.89 -3.89
CA LEU A 156 14.09 -10.19 -3.27
C LEU A 156 14.36 -8.68 -3.24
N GLY A 157 13.40 -7.90 -3.74
CA GLY A 157 13.44 -6.45 -3.71
C GLY A 157 13.32 -5.88 -2.31
N ARG A 158 14.12 -4.84 -2.01
CA ARG A 158 13.95 -4.00 -0.84
C ARG A 158 14.02 -2.52 -1.23
N PRO A 159 13.31 -1.62 -0.54
CA PRO A 159 13.49 -0.19 -0.74
C PRO A 159 14.92 0.24 -0.40
N VAL A 160 15.31 1.44 -0.78
CA VAL A 160 16.62 1.99 -0.40
C VAL A 160 16.74 2.01 1.13
N ARG A 161 15.64 2.43 1.80
CA ARG A 161 15.49 2.40 3.25
C ARG A 161 14.06 2.02 3.61
N PHE A 162 13.88 1.12 4.56
CA PHE A 162 12.56 0.86 5.15
C PHE A 162 12.16 1.96 6.14
N ALA A 163 13.15 2.55 6.83
CA ALA A 163 12.99 3.63 7.80
C ALA A 163 14.20 4.57 7.77
N GLU A 164 14.03 5.79 8.28
CA GLU A 164 15.15 6.73 8.48
C GLU A 164 16.06 6.27 9.61
N ASP A 165 15.47 5.72 10.67
CA ASP A 165 16.19 5.15 11.80
C ASP A 165 16.89 3.84 11.38
N PRO A 166 18.24 3.71 11.63
CA PRO A 166 19.00 2.54 11.21
C PRO A 166 18.59 1.23 11.90
N GLU A 167 18.09 1.30 13.14
CA GLU A 167 17.66 0.09 13.87
C GLU A 167 16.33 -0.43 13.30
N HIS A 168 15.39 0.47 13.00
CA HIS A 168 14.13 0.14 12.36
C HIS A 168 14.34 -0.37 10.92
N ASP A 169 15.30 0.21 10.18
CA ASP A 169 15.66 -0.30 8.83
C ASP A 169 16.21 -1.72 8.90
N ARG A 170 17.13 -2.00 9.85
CA ARG A 170 17.70 -3.33 10.07
C ARG A 170 16.63 -4.34 10.50
N LEU A 171 15.77 -3.98 11.44
CA LEU A 171 14.66 -4.83 11.90
C LEU A 171 13.75 -5.23 10.74
N ALA A 172 13.37 -4.27 9.90
CA ALA A 172 12.52 -4.52 8.74
C ALA A 172 13.18 -5.50 7.75
N GLN A 173 14.48 -5.32 7.50
CA GLN A 173 15.24 -6.24 6.64
C GLN A 173 15.30 -7.65 7.24
N GLU A 174 15.58 -7.79 8.53
CA GLU A 174 15.64 -9.07 9.22
C GLU A 174 14.29 -9.79 9.17
N ARG A 175 13.19 -9.10 9.46
CA ARG A 175 11.83 -9.65 9.38
C ARG A 175 11.48 -10.12 7.96
N LEU A 176 11.86 -9.33 6.95
CA LEU A 176 11.65 -9.71 5.54
C LEU A 176 12.41 -11.00 5.19
N LEU A 177 13.68 -11.09 5.60
CA LEU A 177 14.51 -12.30 5.38
C LEU A 177 13.94 -13.51 6.11
N ARG A 178 13.55 -13.37 7.39
CA ARG A 178 12.91 -14.44 8.16
C ARG A 178 11.64 -14.93 7.47
N GLY A 179 10.78 -14.01 7.00
CA GLY A 179 9.59 -14.36 6.24
C GLY A 179 9.90 -15.14 4.96
N ALA A 180 10.92 -14.75 4.22
CA ALA A 180 11.34 -15.49 3.02
C ALA A 180 11.89 -16.89 3.33
N PHE A 181 12.72 -17.03 4.37
CA PHE A 181 13.20 -18.34 4.78
C PHE A 181 12.06 -19.24 5.29
N GLN A 182 11.14 -18.73 6.10
CA GLN A 182 9.94 -19.46 6.55
C GLN A 182 9.03 -19.85 5.37
N ALA A 183 9.01 -19.08 4.28
CA ALA A 183 8.31 -19.44 3.05
C ALA A 183 8.97 -20.59 2.28
N GLY A 184 10.14 -21.07 2.72
CA GLY A 184 10.85 -22.21 2.17
C GLY A 184 11.87 -21.89 1.09
N TYR A 185 12.32 -20.62 1.00
CA TYR A 185 13.51 -20.30 0.23
C TYR A 185 14.76 -20.71 1.02
N GLU A 186 15.72 -21.34 0.36
CA GLU A 186 17.00 -21.77 0.96
C GLU A 186 18.05 -20.66 0.86
N ARG A 187 17.99 -19.86 -0.24
CA ARG A 187 18.88 -18.72 -0.46
C ARG A 187 18.08 -17.50 -0.87
N VAL A 188 18.32 -16.39 -0.18
CA VAL A 188 17.66 -15.10 -0.40
C VAL A 188 18.73 -14.04 -0.60
N TYR A 189 18.69 -13.40 -1.77
CA TYR A 189 19.57 -12.29 -2.11
C TYR A 189 18.75 -11.02 -2.09
N LEU A 190 19.17 -10.03 -1.33
CA LEU A 190 18.49 -8.74 -1.29
C LEU A 190 19.07 -7.79 -2.33
N GLN A 191 18.19 -7.11 -3.06
CA GLN A 191 18.58 -6.06 -3.99
C GLN A 191 17.68 -4.83 -3.81
N ARG A 192 18.29 -3.64 -3.89
CA ARG A 192 17.54 -2.38 -3.85
C ARG A 192 16.63 -2.26 -5.09
N GLU A 193 15.35 -1.99 -4.86
CA GLU A 193 14.32 -1.88 -5.90
C GLU A 193 14.67 -0.88 -7.01
N PRO A 194 15.15 0.36 -6.72
CA PRO A 194 15.52 1.28 -7.78
C PRO A 194 16.75 0.81 -8.58
N VAL A 195 17.67 0.07 -7.96
CA VAL A 195 18.77 -0.56 -8.67
C VAL A 195 18.26 -1.61 -9.63
N ALA A 196 17.31 -2.45 -9.21
CA ALA A 196 16.69 -3.44 -10.07
C ALA A 196 15.95 -2.79 -11.25
N ALA A 197 15.15 -1.74 -11.01
CA ALA A 197 14.50 -0.99 -12.09
C ALA A 197 15.51 -0.42 -13.11
N ALA A 198 16.63 0.08 -12.60
CA ALA A 198 17.72 0.56 -13.45
C ALA A 198 18.39 -0.54 -14.27
N TYR A 199 18.51 -1.76 -13.72
CA TYR A 199 19.03 -2.92 -14.45
C TYR A 199 18.14 -3.30 -15.63
N HIS A 200 16.84 -3.28 -15.44
CA HIS A 200 15.89 -3.54 -16.52
C HIS A 200 16.03 -2.49 -17.63
N TYR A 201 16.12 -1.21 -17.27
CA TYR A 201 16.30 -0.15 -18.23
C TYR A 201 17.67 -0.25 -18.94
N ALA A 202 18.75 -0.47 -18.20
CA ALA A 202 20.11 -0.60 -18.76
C ALA A 202 20.25 -1.75 -19.74
N SER A 203 19.46 -2.82 -19.59
CA SER A 203 19.42 -3.91 -20.57
C SER A 203 18.84 -3.49 -21.91
N LEU A 204 18.22 -2.32 -21.98
CA LEU A 204 17.60 -1.72 -23.18
C LEU A 204 18.38 -0.50 -23.70
N ALA A 205 19.45 -0.07 -23.00
CA ALA A 205 20.21 1.15 -23.32
C ALA A 205 21.66 0.80 -23.74
N ASP A 206 22.11 1.43 -24.82
CA ASP A 206 23.41 1.12 -25.50
C ASP A 206 24.57 2.05 -25.06
N SER A 207 24.37 3.00 -24.13
CA SER A 207 25.37 4.00 -23.77
C SER A 207 25.30 4.41 -22.27
N PRO A 208 26.39 4.98 -21.71
CA PRO A 208 26.38 5.53 -20.36
C PRO A 208 25.34 6.64 -20.21
N GLN A 209 24.54 6.61 -19.13
CA GLN A 209 23.42 7.53 -18.88
C GLN A 209 23.28 7.90 -17.40
N ASN A 210 22.87 9.13 -17.14
CA ASN A 210 22.33 9.55 -15.85
C ASN A 210 20.83 9.34 -15.86
N ILE A 211 20.32 8.47 -15.02
CA ILE A 211 18.90 8.17 -14.95
C ILE A 211 18.29 8.57 -13.61
N MET A 212 17.03 8.97 -13.64
CA MET A 212 16.18 9.09 -12.46
C MET A 212 15.17 7.95 -12.47
N VAL A 213 15.10 7.19 -11.38
CA VAL A 213 14.00 6.29 -11.11
C VAL A 213 13.02 7.02 -10.19
N PHE A 214 11.79 7.16 -10.65
CA PHE A 214 10.68 7.77 -9.93
C PHE A 214 9.66 6.67 -9.61
N ASP A 215 9.86 6.00 -8.46
CA ASP A 215 9.02 4.91 -8.00
C ASP A 215 7.90 5.43 -7.11
N PHE A 216 6.69 5.48 -7.67
CA PHE A 216 5.55 6.10 -7.04
C PHE A 216 4.41 5.09 -6.88
N GLY A 217 4.46 4.38 -5.77
CA GLY A 217 3.55 3.27 -5.44
C GLY A 217 2.26 3.69 -4.73
N GLY A 218 1.82 2.84 -3.81
CA GLY A 218 0.64 3.09 -2.95
C GLY A 218 1.00 3.79 -1.65
N GLY A 219 2.13 3.44 -1.02
CA GLY A 219 2.53 3.95 0.29
C GLY A 219 3.56 5.07 0.27
N THR A 220 4.53 5.01 -0.64
CA THR A 220 5.67 5.93 -0.72
C THR A 220 5.96 6.38 -2.13
N LEU A 221 6.61 7.51 -2.25
CA LEU A 221 7.40 7.91 -3.39
C LEU A 221 8.87 7.73 -3.04
N ASP A 222 9.59 6.98 -3.85
CA ASP A 222 11.03 6.80 -3.78
C ASP A 222 11.68 7.34 -5.07
N ILE A 223 12.72 8.18 -4.91
CA ILE A 223 13.44 8.80 -6.01
C ILE A 223 14.89 8.37 -5.93
N THR A 224 15.47 7.91 -7.02
CA THR A 224 16.88 7.56 -7.08
C THR A 224 17.49 8.09 -8.37
N LEU A 225 18.57 8.87 -8.23
CA LEU A 225 19.43 9.28 -9.34
C LEU A 225 20.66 8.40 -9.39
N MET A 226 20.94 7.87 -10.57
CA MET A 226 22.00 6.91 -10.82
C MET A 226 22.75 7.24 -12.07
N ARG A 227 24.07 6.93 -12.09
CA ARG A 227 24.89 6.87 -13.31
C ARG A 227 25.06 5.41 -13.70
N LEU A 228 24.66 5.11 -14.94
CA LEU A 228 24.85 3.80 -15.59
C LEU A 228 25.94 3.95 -16.66
N GLY A 229 26.82 2.97 -16.83
CA GLY A 229 27.81 2.91 -17.91
C GLY A 229 29.07 2.18 -17.49
N ASP A 230 29.81 1.63 -18.48
CA ASP A 230 31.11 0.94 -18.35
C ASP A 230 31.13 -0.16 -17.26
N GLY A 231 30.00 -0.86 -17.09
CA GLY A 231 29.84 -1.86 -16.02
C GLY A 231 29.66 -1.27 -14.62
N ALA A 232 29.77 0.03 -14.44
CA ALA A 232 29.56 0.72 -13.17
C ALA A 232 28.13 1.20 -13.02
N ARG A 233 27.59 1.08 -11.80
CA ARG A 233 26.26 1.55 -11.40
C ARG A 233 26.38 2.33 -10.11
N GLN A 234 26.45 3.64 -10.24
CA GLN A 234 26.66 4.54 -9.12
C GLN A 234 25.34 5.24 -8.75
N VAL A 235 24.87 5.04 -7.51
CA VAL A 235 23.80 5.86 -6.94
C VAL A 235 24.41 7.22 -6.58
N LEU A 236 23.87 8.29 -7.17
CA LEU A 236 24.31 9.67 -6.96
C LEU A 236 23.53 10.31 -5.81
N ALA A 237 22.20 10.10 -5.78
CA ALA A 237 21.34 10.59 -4.72
C ALA A 237 20.11 9.74 -4.58
N THR A 238 19.51 9.76 -3.39
CA THR A 238 18.20 9.16 -3.11
C THR A 238 17.36 10.15 -2.31
N GLY A 239 16.06 10.18 -2.57
CA GLY A 239 15.07 10.95 -1.82
C GLY A 239 13.75 10.22 -1.79
N GLY A 240 12.78 10.75 -1.06
CA GLY A 240 11.46 10.16 -1.00
C GLY A 240 10.59 10.78 0.08
N VAL A 241 9.28 10.55 -0.06
CA VAL A 241 8.28 11.01 0.90
C VAL A 241 7.25 9.91 1.16
N PRO A 242 6.67 9.81 2.37
CA PRO A 242 5.61 8.87 2.70
C PRO A 242 4.24 9.37 2.19
N ILE A 243 4.19 9.77 0.93
CA ILE A 243 3.00 10.27 0.24
C ILE A 243 2.86 9.49 -1.05
N ALA A 244 1.75 8.79 -1.21
CA ALA A 244 1.44 8.06 -2.44
C ALA A 244 -0.06 7.76 -2.55
N GLY A 245 -0.43 6.72 -3.28
CA GLY A 245 -1.80 6.37 -3.62
C GLY A 245 -2.76 6.32 -2.44
N ASP A 246 -2.35 5.74 -1.32
CA ASP A 246 -3.17 5.59 -0.12
C ASP A 246 -3.56 6.95 0.50
N VAL A 247 -2.62 7.92 0.49
CA VAL A 247 -2.89 9.30 0.93
C VAL A 247 -3.90 9.97 0.00
N PHE A 248 -3.81 9.72 -1.30
CA PHE A 248 -4.73 10.29 -2.28
C PHE A 248 -6.14 9.71 -2.13
N ASP A 249 -6.26 8.40 -1.83
CA ASP A 249 -7.54 7.77 -1.53
C ASP A 249 -8.18 8.37 -0.28
N GLN A 250 -7.42 8.52 0.80
CA GLN A 250 -7.88 9.16 2.03
C GLN A 250 -8.38 10.59 1.78
N LYS A 251 -7.63 11.38 0.99
CA LYS A 251 -8.04 12.74 0.63
C LYS A 251 -9.28 12.77 -0.23
N LEU A 252 -9.42 11.83 -1.15
CA LEU A 252 -10.60 11.73 -2.00
C LEU A 252 -11.84 11.37 -1.15
N VAL A 253 -11.73 10.38 -0.25
CA VAL A 253 -12.76 10.06 0.74
C VAL A 253 -13.11 11.31 1.55
N ARG A 254 -12.11 11.99 2.14
CA ARG A 254 -12.30 13.11 3.06
C ARG A 254 -13.00 14.30 2.40
N ASN A 255 -12.75 14.54 1.13
CA ASN A 255 -13.30 15.70 0.43
C ASN A 255 -14.66 15.41 -0.23
N LYS A 256 -14.97 14.16 -0.56
CA LYS A 256 -16.14 13.84 -1.37
C LYS A 256 -17.26 13.14 -0.61
N LEU A 257 -16.95 12.29 0.38
CA LEU A 257 -17.95 11.42 0.98
C LEU A 257 -18.60 11.93 2.27
N PRO A 258 -17.93 12.65 3.19
CA PRO A 258 -18.49 13.03 4.50
C PRO A 258 -19.82 13.78 4.44
N ARG A 259 -20.07 14.54 3.37
CA ARG A 259 -21.33 15.24 3.17
C ARG A 259 -22.55 14.31 3.05
N HIS A 260 -22.36 13.09 2.53
CA HIS A 260 -23.40 12.06 2.43
C HIS A 260 -23.64 11.33 3.76
N PHE A 261 -22.72 11.52 4.70
CA PHE A 261 -22.68 10.85 6.00
C PHE A 261 -22.84 11.84 7.17
N GLY A 262 -23.39 13.02 6.89
CA GLY A 262 -23.83 13.98 7.90
C GLY A 262 -22.80 14.99 8.37
N GLU A 263 -21.66 15.15 7.70
CA GLU A 263 -20.72 16.23 8.01
C GLU A 263 -21.42 17.59 7.91
N GLY A 264 -21.20 18.46 8.91
CA GLY A 264 -21.87 19.75 9.03
C GLY A 264 -23.32 19.69 9.51
N SER A 265 -23.88 18.51 9.80
CA SER A 265 -25.16 18.38 10.50
C SER A 265 -25.02 18.90 11.93
N LYS A 266 -25.94 19.74 12.37
CA LYS A 266 -26.00 20.23 13.76
C LYS A 266 -26.80 19.25 14.61
N TYR A 267 -26.38 19.05 15.87
CA TYR A 267 -27.04 18.14 16.82
C TYR A 267 -27.11 18.73 18.22
N GLY A 268 -27.95 18.14 19.04
CA GLY A 268 -28.15 18.51 20.44
C GLY A 268 -28.84 19.86 20.66
N PRO A 269 -29.13 20.23 21.91
CA PRO A 269 -29.82 21.46 22.26
C PRO A 269 -29.07 22.73 21.83
N ARG A 270 -27.72 22.67 21.83
CA ARG A 270 -26.86 23.79 21.46
C ARG A 270 -26.61 23.89 19.95
N LYS A 271 -27.19 22.99 19.15
CA LYS A 271 -27.02 22.94 17.67
C LYS A 271 -25.56 23.01 17.24
N LEU A 272 -24.67 22.24 17.91
CA LEU A 272 -23.28 22.15 17.55
C LEU A 272 -23.10 21.28 16.28
N PRO A 273 -22.13 21.56 15.42
CA PRO A 273 -21.83 20.69 14.30
C PRO A 273 -21.32 19.32 14.78
N ALA A 274 -21.62 18.27 14.02
CA ALA A 274 -21.04 16.96 14.27
C ALA A 274 -19.50 17.05 14.32
N PRO A 275 -18.84 16.39 15.29
CA PRO A 275 -17.40 16.53 15.51
C PRO A 275 -16.58 16.18 14.27
N ARG A 276 -15.64 17.03 13.90
CA ARG A 276 -14.82 16.85 12.70
C ARG A 276 -13.98 15.59 12.74
N TRP A 277 -13.47 15.22 13.91
CA TRP A 277 -12.62 14.04 14.06
C TRP A 277 -13.33 12.74 13.63
N ILE A 278 -14.66 12.65 13.70
CA ILE A 278 -15.44 11.51 13.22
C ILE A 278 -15.15 11.28 11.72
N TYR A 279 -15.15 12.37 10.95
CA TYR A 279 -14.94 12.32 9.50
C TYR A 279 -13.47 12.18 9.13
N ASP A 280 -12.57 12.67 9.96
CA ASP A 280 -11.13 12.42 9.80
C ASP A 280 -10.82 10.93 10.03
N THR A 281 -11.39 10.32 11.07
CA THR A 281 -11.32 8.86 11.35
C THR A 281 -12.01 8.04 10.24
N PHE A 282 -13.21 8.45 9.80
CA PHE A 282 -13.94 7.83 8.69
C PHE A 282 -13.14 7.81 7.39
N SER A 283 -12.32 8.83 7.16
CA SER A 283 -11.57 9.00 5.92
C SER A 283 -10.23 8.26 5.89
N ASN A 284 -9.92 7.49 6.92
CA ASN A 284 -8.70 6.69 7.01
C ASN A 284 -9.07 5.21 7.21
N TRP A 285 -8.65 4.35 6.27
CA TRP A 285 -8.98 2.93 6.30
C TRP A 285 -8.38 2.19 7.52
N GLN A 286 -7.28 2.69 8.08
CA GLN A 286 -6.64 2.11 9.26
C GLN A 286 -7.43 2.40 10.55
N THR A 287 -8.09 3.55 10.62
CA THR A 287 -8.77 4.04 11.83
C THR A 287 -10.29 3.99 11.77
N ILE A 288 -10.88 3.75 10.58
CA ILE A 288 -12.36 3.74 10.44
C ILE A 288 -13.05 2.77 11.41
N LEU A 289 -12.37 1.68 11.78
CA LEU A 289 -12.87 0.72 12.76
C LEU A 289 -12.97 1.29 14.19
N ASP A 290 -12.21 2.34 14.51
CA ASP A 290 -12.30 3.00 15.83
C ASP A 290 -13.68 3.62 16.07
N LEU A 291 -14.38 4.00 14.99
CA LEU A 291 -15.77 4.46 15.08
C LEU A 291 -16.74 3.38 15.59
N GLN A 292 -16.32 2.13 15.64
CA GLN A 292 -17.12 0.99 16.11
C GLN A 292 -16.90 0.67 17.59
N THR A 293 -15.99 1.36 18.28
CA THR A 293 -15.84 1.19 19.74
C THR A 293 -17.16 1.47 20.45
N PRO A 294 -17.43 0.83 21.58
CA PRO A 294 -18.70 1.00 22.31
C PRO A 294 -19.01 2.47 22.62
N GLU A 295 -17.98 3.25 22.94
CA GLU A 295 -18.10 4.69 23.24
C GLU A 295 -18.50 5.48 21.98
N ASN A 296 -17.79 5.29 20.87
CA ASN A 296 -18.06 5.99 19.63
C ASN A 296 -19.42 5.60 19.04
N ARG A 297 -19.82 4.34 19.16
CA ARG A 297 -21.15 3.88 18.75
C ARG A 297 -22.27 4.57 19.52
N ARG A 298 -22.11 4.72 20.87
CA ARG A 298 -23.09 5.44 21.69
C ARG A 298 -23.16 6.90 21.28
N MET A 299 -22.02 7.55 21.11
CA MET A 299 -21.98 8.95 20.68
C MET A 299 -22.63 9.15 19.31
N LEU A 300 -22.33 8.32 18.31
CA LEU A 300 -22.97 8.38 17.00
C LEU A 300 -24.50 8.17 17.09
N GLN A 301 -24.96 7.32 18.02
CA GLN A 301 -26.39 7.13 18.27
C GLN A 301 -27.03 8.38 18.89
N GLU A 302 -26.39 9.02 19.86
CA GLU A 302 -26.85 10.27 20.46
C GLU A 302 -26.90 11.42 19.44
N ILE A 303 -25.87 11.50 18.59
CA ILE A 303 -25.85 12.47 17.47
C ILE A 303 -27.03 12.20 16.54
N GLU A 304 -27.27 10.95 16.12
CA GLU A 304 -28.39 10.62 15.21
C GLU A 304 -29.74 11.06 15.77
N GLN A 305 -29.99 10.81 17.07
CA GLN A 305 -31.28 11.13 17.71
C GLN A 305 -31.62 12.62 17.71
N THR A 306 -30.58 13.47 17.72
CA THR A 306 -30.74 14.92 17.87
C THR A 306 -30.26 15.73 16.66
N ALA A 307 -29.76 15.05 15.63
CA ALA A 307 -29.20 15.69 14.44
C ALA A 307 -30.28 16.33 13.55
N GLN A 308 -29.94 17.43 12.90
CA GLN A 308 -30.79 18.06 11.88
C GLN A 308 -30.96 17.17 10.64
N ARG A 309 -29.94 16.33 10.34
CA ARG A 309 -29.91 15.39 9.22
C ARG A 309 -29.71 13.95 9.71
N PRO A 310 -30.70 13.37 10.43
CA PRO A 310 -30.55 12.09 11.09
C PRO A 310 -30.36 10.92 10.11
N ARG A 311 -30.93 11.03 8.89
CA ARG A 311 -30.75 9.99 7.85
C ARG A 311 -29.30 9.81 7.44
N GLU A 312 -28.55 10.91 7.31
CA GLU A 312 -27.14 10.88 6.92
C GLU A 312 -26.26 10.33 8.06
N ILE A 313 -26.54 10.68 9.32
CA ILE A 313 -25.85 10.10 10.48
C ILE A 313 -26.16 8.60 10.59
N ARG A 314 -27.39 8.18 10.30
CA ARG A 314 -27.78 6.78 10.23
C ARG A 314 -27.03 6.04 9.12
N ALA A 315 -26.83 6.66 7.98
CA ALA A 315 -26.02 6.14 6.88
C ALA A 315 -24.57 5.90 7.33
N LEU A 316 -23.95 6.87 8.04
CA LEU A 316 -22.61 6.71 8.64
C LEU A 316 -22.56 5.51 9.59
N ARG A 317 -23.50 5.45 10.52
CA ARG A 317 -23.58 4.31 11.47
C ARG A 317 -23.74 2.98 10.76
N SER A 318 -24.60 2.93 9.75
CA SER A 318 -24.81 1.72 8.95
C SER A 318 -23.55 1.28 8.23
N LEU A 319 -22.84 2.21 7.57
CA LEU A 319 -21.58 1.92 6.88
C LEU A 319 -20.55 1.33 7.85
N VAL A 320 -20.37 1.98 8.99
CA VAL A 320 -19.40 1.58 10.00
C VAL A 320 -19.82 0.27 10.68
N SER A 321 -21.07 0.17 11.19
CA SER A 321 -21.53 -0.98 11.99
C SER A 321 -21.69 -2.28 11.18
N ASN A 322 -21.87 -2.19 9.86
CA ASN A 322 -22.00 -3.33 8.96
C ASN A 322 -20.74 -3.55 8.10
N ASN A 323 -19.61 -3.00 8.51
CA ASN A 323 -18.29 -3.25 7.94
C ASN A 323 -18.11 -2.91 6.45
N TYR A 324 -18.75 -1.84 5.96
CA TYR A 324 -18.62 -1.37 4.57
C TYR A 324 -17.37 -0.49 4.33
N GLY A 325 -16.61 -0.17 5.38
CA GLY A 325 -15.49 0.77 5.28
C GLY A 325 -14.45 0.39 4.24
N LEU A 326 -13.99 -0.86 4.25
CA LEU A 326 -12.98 -1.31 3.29
C LEU A 326 -13.51 -1.36 1.85
N GLN A 327 -14.79 -1.74 1.66
CA GLN A 327 -15.44 -1.71 0.35
C GLN A 327 -15.54 -0.27 -0.19
N MET A 328 -15.77 0.69 0.69
CA MET A 328 -15.73 2.11 0.33
C MET A 328 -14.35 2.51 -0.21
N PHE A 329 -13.27 2.14 0.48
CA PHE A 329 -11.91 2.44 0.03
C PHE A 329 -11.54 1.73 -1.28
N ASP A 330 -11.92 0.46 -1.46
CA ASP A 330 -11.71 -0.27 -2.74
C ASP A 330 -12.43 0.43 -3.91
N THR A 331 -13.64 0.93 -3.67
CA THR A 331 -14.42 1.68 -4.67
C THR A 331 -13.75 3.02 -5.01
N VAL A 332 -13.25 3.73 -4.01
CA VAL A 332 -12.54 5.00 -4.18
C VAL A 332 -11.22 4.79 -4.91
N GLU A 333 -10.43 3.78 -4.55
CA GLU A 333 -9.18 3.41 -5.25
C GLU A 333 -9.45 3.12 -6.74
N LYS A 334 -10.48 2.31 -7.05
CA LYS A 334 -10.89 2.03 -8.44
C LYS A 334 -11.26 3.31 -9.19
N THR A 335 -12.02 4.20 -8.53
CA THR A 335 -12.40 5.48 -9.13
C THR A 335 -11.17 6.35 -9.39
N LYS A 336 -10.24 6.47 -8.43
CA LYS A 336 -8.97 7.19 -8.58
C LYS A 336 -8.17 6.65 -9.77
N ARG A 337 -8.05 5.34 -9.91
CA ARG A 337 -7.35 4.71 -11.04
C ARG A 337 -7.98 5.10 -12.37
N HIS A 338 -9.32 5.08 -12.48
CA HIS A 338 -10.03 5.53 -13.68
C HIS A 338 -9.75 7.01 -14.02
N LEU A 339 -9.51 7.87 -13.03
CA LEU A 339 -9.18 9.26 -13.28
C LEU A 339 -7.80 9.47 -13.92
N SER A 340 -6.91 8.49 -13.89
CA SER A 340 -5.65 8.52 -14.64
C SER A 340 -5.88 8.40 -16.15
N GLU A 341 -6.93 7.70 -16.57
CA GLU A 341 -7.26 7.44 -17.97
C GLU A 341 -8.43 8.31 -18.47
N ARG A 342 -9.40 8.62 -17.60
CA ARG A 342 -10.65 9.31 -17.93
C ARG A 342 -10.76 10.66 -17.22
N PHE A 343 -11.55 11.57 -17.78
CA PHE A 343 -11.77 12.90 -17.20
C PHE A 343 -12.74 12.91 -16.01
N GLY A 344 -13.48 11.83 -15.78
CA GLY A 344 -14.41 11.69 -14.66
C GLY A 344 -14.61 10.24 -14.26
N GLY A 345 -14.98 10.03 -13.00
CA GLY A 345 -15.31 8.74 -12.42
C GLY A 345 -16.47 8.89 -11.43
N MET A 346 -17.18 7.79 -11.17
CA MET A 346 -18.31 7.74 -10.26
C MET A 346 -18.00 6.80 -9.08
N ILE A 347 -18.01 7.37 -7.86
CA ILE A 347 -17.99 6.56 -6.63
C ILE A 347 -19.43 6.13 -6.37
N ARG A 348 -19.66 4.81 -6.34
CA ARG A 348 -20.98 4.22 -6.03
C ARG A 348 -20.86 3.32 -4.82
N LEU A 349 -21.65 3.66 -3.78
CA LEU A 349 -21.66 2.92 -2.53
C LEU A 349 -23.11 2.67 -2.13
N SER A 350 -23.53 1.42 -2.03
CA SER A 350 -24.87 1.04 -1.61
C SER A 350 -24.79 0.10 -0.41
N GLY A 351 -25.69 0.30 0.55
CA GLY A 351 -25.82 -0.53 1.76
C GLY A 351 -27.19 -0.34 2.41
N PRO A 352 -27.46 -0.99 3.55
CA PRO A 352 -28.80 -1.06 4.14
C PRO A 352 -29.45 0.31 4.41
N GLN A 353 -28.68 1.36 4.69
CA GLN A 353 -29.16 2.70 5.05
C GLN A 353 -28.46 3.81 4.26
N PHE A 354 -27.77 3.48 3.19
CA PHE A 354 -27.13 4.48 2.32
C PHE A 354 -27.10 4.01 0.87
N ASP A 355 -27.25 4.97 -0.03
CA ASP A 355 -27.01 4.82 -1.46
C ASP A 355 -26.37 6.12 -1.94
N VAL A 356 -25.08 6.05 -2.22
CA VAL A 356 -24.26 7.22 -2.54
C VAL A 356 -23.77 7.09 -3.98
N MET A 357 -24.04 8.14 -4.76
CA MET A 357 -23.49 8.34 -6.09
C MET A 357 -22.76 9.68 -6.12
N GLU A 358 -21.44 9.64 -6.19
CA GLU A 358 -20.59 10.82 -6.15
C GLU A 358 -19.74 10.92 -7.40
N LEU A 359 -19.95 11.94 -8.20
CA LEU A 359 -19.12 12.24 -9.36
C LEU A 359 -17.83 12.92 -8.93
N VAL A 360 -16.72 12.46 -9.47
CA VAL A 360 -15.39 13.05 -9.31
C VAL A 360 -14.81 13.31 -10.68
N THR A 361 -14.41 14.54 -10.94
CA THR A 361 -13.63 14.87 -12.15
C THR A 361 -12.12 14.78 -11.86
N ARG A 362 -11.32 14.51 -12.90
CA ARG A 362 -9.85 14.56 -12.79
C ARG A 362 -9.37 15.90 -12.22
N ARG A 363 -9.92 17.01 -12.70
CA ARG A 363 -9.55 18.35 -12.22
C ARG A 363 -9.84 18.55 -10.73
N GLU A 364 -10.98 18.06 -10.24
CA GLU A 364 -11.28 18.11 -8.79
C GLU A 364 -10.28 17.27 -8.01
N PHE A 365 -9.99 16.04 -8.46
CA PHE A 365 -9.00 15.18 -7.83
C PHE A 365 -7.61 15.83 -7.79
N GLU A 366 -7.13 16.38 -8.90
CA GLU A 366 -5.84 17.08 -8.97
C GLU A 366 -5.80 18.31 -8.03
N ASN A 367 -6.90 19.02 -7.88
CA ASN A 367 -7.01 20.11 -6.92
C ASN A 367 -6.97 19.62 -5.47
N ILE A 368 -7.64 18.50 -5.16
CA ILE A 368 -7.63 17.88 -3.83
C ILE A 368 -6.22 17.48 -3.40
N ILE A 369 -5.42 16.94 -4.32
CA ILE A 369 -4.05 16.46 -4.04
C ILE A 369 -2.97 17.54 -4.28
N ARG A 370 -3.36 18.78 -4.58
CA ARG A 370 -2.40 19.87 -4.88
C ARG A 370 -1.37 20.14 -3.77
N PRO A 371 -1.71 20.10 -2.48
CA PRO A 371 -0.72 20.26 -1.41
C PRO A 371 0.37 19.18 -1.45
N GLU A 372 -0.01 17.92 -1.73
CA GLU A 372 0.92 16.79 -1.86
C GLU A 372 1.79 16.92 -3.10
N TYR A 373 1.19 17.36 -4.20
CA TYR A 373 1.94 17.66 -5.42
C TYR A 373 3.10 18.62 -5.16
N VAL A 374 2.87 19.72 -4.44
CA VAL A 374 3.92 20.71 -4.11
C VAL A 374 5.04 20.07 -3.25
N ARG A 375 4.68 19.19 -2.33
CA ARG A 375 5.67 18.48 -1.50
C ARG A 375 6.51 17.52 -2.34
N ILE A 376 5.87 16.78 -3.23
CA ILE A 376 6.51 15.82 -4.15
C ILE A 376 7.44 16.56 -5.12
N GLU A 377 7.00 17.67 -5.71
CA GLU A 377 7.80 18.49 -6.61
C GLU A 377 9.08 19.01 -5.92
N ARG A 378 8.97 19.48 -4.67
CA ARG A 378 10.10 19.90 -3.86
C ARG A 378 11.08 18.75 -3.57
N GLU A 379 10.58 17.56 -3.32
CA GLU A 379 11.41 16.38 -3.08
C GLU A 379 12.18 15.96 -4.34
N VAL A 380 11.55 16.05 -5.51
CA VAL A 380 12.23 15.86 -6.81
C VAL A 380 13.36 16.87 -6.98
N ASP A 381 13.12 18.15 -6.67
CA ASP A 381 14.14 19.21 -6.76
C ASP A 381 15.27 19.01 -5.75
N ALA A 382 14.95 18.64 -4.53
CA ALA A 382 15.94 18.39 -3.49
C ALA A 382 16.84 17.19 -3.84
N THR A 383 16.23 16.10 -4.33
CA THR A 383 17.00 14.91 -4.74
C THR A 383 17.87 15.18 -5.95
N LEU A 384 17.37 15.95 -6.92
CA LEU A 384 18.16 16.38 -8.09
C LEU A 384 19.35 17.24 -7.66
N ALA A 385 19.15 18.22 -6.80
CA ALA A 385 20.22 19.06 -6.27
C ALA A 385 21.28 18.24 -5.50
N ALA A 386 20.83 17.29 -4.68
CA ALA A 386 21.74 16.40 -3.93
C ALA A 386 22.60 15.51 -4.83
N SER A 387 22.16 15.20 -6.04
CA SER A 387 22.94 14.43 -7.02
C SER A 387 24.05 15.22 -7.71
N GLY A 388 24.05 16.56 -7.58
CA GLY A 388 24.94 17.45 -8.31
C GLY A 388 24.60 17.59 -9.82
N LEU A 389 23.52 17.00 -10.29
CA LEU A 389 23.07 17.10 -11.68
C LEU A 389 22.06 18.25 -11.85
N ARG A 390 22.08 18.84 -13.04
CA ARG A 390 20.97 19.68 -13.53
C ARG A 390 19.96 18.80 -14.30
N ALA A 391 18.74 19.28 -14.45
CA ALA A 391 17.66 18.53 -15.14
C ALA A 391 18.05 18.12 -16.57
N GLU A 392 18.79 18.98 -17.29
CA GLU A 392 19.28 18.71 -18.66
C GLU A 392 20.33 17.60 -18.74
N GLN A 393 20.95 17.27 -17.60
CA GLN A 393 21.97 16.21 -17.51
C GLN A 393 21.37 14.85 -17.12
N VAL A 394 20.07 14.80 -16.86
CA VAL A 394 19.32 13.55 -16.68
C VAL A 394 18.87 13.06 -18.06
N ASP A 395 19.43 11.95 -18.50
CA ASP A 395 19.21 11.40 -19.83
C ASP A 395 17.86 10.67 -19.93
N ALA A 396 17.42 10.04 -18.84
CA ALA A 396 16.13 9.35 -18.76
C ALA A 396 15.51 9.44 -17.37
N VAL A 397 14.18 9.57 -17.35
CA VAL A 397 13.35 9.46 -16.13
C VAL A 397 12.46 8.24 -16.29
N ILE A 398 12.66 7.26 -15.42
CA ILE A 398 11.93 5.99 -15.44
C ILE A 398 10.83 6.07 -14.39
N ARG A 399 9.59 6.06 -14.84
CA ARG A 399 8.41 6.05 -13.97
C ARG A 399 8.00 4.61 -13.68
N THR A 400 7.83 4.30 -12.40
CA THR A 400 7.28 3.03 -11.92
C THR A 400 6.26 3.27 -10.81
N GLY A 401 5.41 2.30 -10.52
CA GLY A 401 4.34 2.42 -9.53
C GLY A 401 3.06 3.07 -10.04
N GLY A 402 1.90 2.64 -9.52
CA GLY A 402 0.58 3.05 -10.04
C GLY A 402 0.27 4.55 -9.90
N SER A 403 0.82 5.22 -8.89
CA SER A 403 0.62 6.67 -8.71
C SER A 403 1.41 7.51 -9.73
N ALA A 404 2.46 6.94 -10.34
CA ALA A 404 3.18 7.59 -11.44
C ALA A 404 2.34 7.72 -12.73
N GLU A 405 1.21 7.02 -12.81
CA GLU A 405 0.27 7.13 -13.93
C GLU A 405 -0.70 8.32 -13.82
N ILE A 406 -0.73 9.02 -12.68
CA ILE A 406 -1.56 10.22 -12.48
C ILE A 406 -1.03 11.34 -13.41
N PRO A 407 -1.86 11.90 -14.32
CA PRO A 407 -1.41 12.85 -15.34
C PRO A 407 -0.71 14.09 -14.78
N LEU A 408 -1.12 14.56 -13.61
CA LEU A 408 -0.50 15.69 -12.91
C LEU A 408 1.01 15.47 -12.67
N PHE A 409 1.41 14.28 -12.22
CA PHE A 409 2.82 13.95 -11.98
C PHE A 409 3.58 13.66 -13.26
N GLN A 410 2.92 13.05 -14.25
CA GLN A 410 3.52 12.89 -15.58
C GLN A 410 3.87 14.25 -16.21
N GLN A 411 2.95 15.20 -16.10
CA GLN A 411 3.16 16.55 -16.61
C GLN A 411 4.30 17.25 -15.88
N MET A 412 4.38 17.12 -14.54
CA MET A 412 5.49 17.65 -13.74
C MET A 412 6.84 17.15 -14.26
N LEU A 413 6.98 15.83 -14.41
CA LEU A 413 8.23 15.23 -14.87
C LEU A 413 8.58 15.67 -16.29
N ARG A 414 7.61 15.66 -17.20
CA ARG A 414 7.81 16.12 -18.59
C ARG A 414 8.21 17.59 -18.69
N SER A 415 7.61 18.44 -17.85
CA SER A 415 7.95 19.86 -17.82
C SER A 415 9.34 20.13 -17.27
N LYS A 416 9.81 19.29 -16.33
CA LYS A 416 11.10 19.45 -15.65
C LYS A 416 12.27 18.86 -16.46
N PHE A 417 12.08 17.67 -17.05
CA PHE A 417 13.16 16.92 -17.69
C PHE A 417 13.06 16.83 -19.22
N GLY A 418 11.93 17.27 -19.80
CA GLY A 418 11.63 17.11 -21.23
C GLY A 418 10.81 15.84 -21.51
N GLY A 419 9.85 15.97 -22.43
CA GLY A 419 8.89 14.90 -22.74
C GLY A 419 9.54 13.61 -23.24
N ASP A 420 10.57 13.75 -24.07
CA ASP A 420 11.26 12.62 -24.72
C ASP A 420 12.13 11.82 -23.74
N ARG A 421 12.46 12.37 -22.59
CA ARG A 421 13.27 11.71 -21.55
C ARG A 421 12.44 10.97 -20.51
N VAL A 422 11.12 11.19 -20.48
CA VAL A 422 10.24 10.56 -19.49
C VAL A 422 9.63 9.30 -20.07
N HIS A 423 10.13 8.16 -19.62
CA HIS A 423 9.73 6.85 -20.09
C HIS A 423 8.83 6.15 -19.07
N SER A 424 7.78 5.49 -19.57
CA SER A 424 7.03 4.50 -18.81
C SER A 424 7.64 3.14 -19.15
N VAL A 425 8.47 2.63 -18.27
CA VAL A 425 8.92 1.24 -18.38
C VAL A 425 8.00 0.44 -17.49
N ASP A 426 7.15 -0.38 -18.07
CA ASP A 426 6.15 -1.24 -17.42
C ASP A 426 5.93 -0.92 -15.93
N THR A 427 4.96 -0.08 -15.66
CA THR A 427 4.70 0.61 -14.37
C THR A 427 4.73 -0.31 -13.15
N PHE A 428 4.47 -1.60 -13.34
CA PHE A 428 4.41 -2.61 -12.29
C PHE A 428 5.42 -3.75 -12.47
N GLY A 429 6.28 -3.69 -13.46
CA GLY A 429 7.14 -4.81 -13.80
C GLY A 429 8.63 -4.49 -13.88
N SER A 430 9.02 -3.22 -13.89
CA SER A 430 10.44 -2.83 -14.06
C SER A 430 11.32 -3.33 -12.92
N VAL A 431 10.86 -3.20 -11.66
CA VAL A 431 11.57 -3.73 -10.49
C VAL A 431 11.65 -5.25 -10.57
N THR A 432 10.51 -5.92 -10.78
CA THR A 432 10.43 -7.38 -10.87
C THR A 432 11.28 -7.93 -12.00
N ALA A 433 11.26 -7.26 -13.17
CA ALA A 433 12.09 -7.62 -14.32
C ALA A 433 13.58 -7.47 -14.01
N GLY A 434 13.98 -6.35 -13.43
CA GLY A 434 15.37 -6.10 -13.06
C GLY A 434 15.87 -7.09 -12.02
N LEU A 435 15.07 -7.44 -11.00
CA LEU A 435 15.41 -8.48 -10.03
C LEU A 435 15.63 -9.83 -10.71
N SER A 436 14.83 -10.17 -11.74
CA SER A 436 15.00 -11.44 -12.46
C SER A 436 16.25 -11.44 -13.34
N ILE A 437 16.64 -10.30 -13.92
CA ILE A 437 17.90 -10.17 -14.67
C ILE A 437 19.09 -10.35 -13.74
N ILE A 438 19.08 -9.69 -12.57
CA ILE A 438 20.11 -9.81 -11.54
C ILE A 438 20.22 -11.26 -11.01
N ALA A 439 19.10 -11.98 -10.95
CA ALA A 439 19.07 -13.36 -10.50
C ALA A 439 19.89 -14.33 -11.36
N ARG A 440 20.20 -13.97 -12.59
CA ARG A 440 20.98 -14.82 -13.52
C ARG A 440 22.43 -14.38 -13.69
N GLY A 441 22.77 -13.14 -13.43
CA GLY A 441 24.13 -12.59 -13.56
C GLY A 441 24.89 -12.62 -12.28
#